data_37d35c067853421de2b57efc1dd292ac
#
_entry.id   37d35c067853421de2b57efc1dd292ac
#
_cell.length_a   1.000
_cell.length_b   1.000
_cell.length_c   1.000
_cell.angle_alpha   90.00
_cell.angle_beta   90.00
_cell.angle_gamma   90.00
#
_symmetry.space_group_name_H-M   'P 1'
#
loop_
_entity.id
_entity.type
_entity.pdbx_description
1 polymer ?
#
loop_
_entity_poly.entity_id
_entity_poly.type
_entity_poly.pdbx_seq_one_letter_code
_entity_poly.pdbx_strand_id
1 'polypeptide(L)'
;MFELTRKYEFHAARKLIMLDVDHPCSQLHGHTFSVVVELSGEIDSSKGWVIDFYDIDKIYKDEIHALLDHKYLNDIEELSNPTTEHIAKWIWNRIQPNLSGLTGVTVSEGP
;
A
#
# COMPACT_ATOMS: atom_id res chain seq x y z
N MET A 1 -19.29 14.78 6.47
CA MET A 1 -17.99 14.14 6.26
C MET A 1 -18.03 13.32 4.97
N PHE A 2 -16.98 13.41 4.19
CA PHE A 2 -16.89 12.73 2.90
C PHE A 2 -15.80 11.69 2.93
N GLU A 3 -16.02 10.56 2.24
CA GLU A 3 -15.05 9.49 2.10
C GLU A 3 -14.55 9.46 0.66
N LEU A 4 -13.24 9.35 0.51
CA LEU A 4 -12.58 9.30 -0.79
C LEU A 4 -11.69 8.07 -0.86
N THR A 5 -11.52 7.54 -2.06
CA THR A 5 -10.57 6.45 -2.31
C THR A 5 -9.65 6.81 -3.45
N ARG A 6 -8.43 6.30 -3.37
CA ARG A 6 -7.47 6.40 -4.46
C ARG A 6 -6.84 5.02 -4.66
N LYS A 7 -6.77 4.57 -5.90
CA LYS A 7 -6.26 3.24 -6.23
C LYS A 7 -4.90 3.32 -6.90
N TYR A 8 -4.03 2.38 -6.53
CA TYR A 8 -2.69 2.27 -7.08
C TYR A 8 -2.35 0.81 -7.33
N GLU A 9 -1.34 0.57 -8.15
CA GLU A 9 -0.81 -0.77 -8.39
C GLU A 9 0.71 -0.74 -8.29
N PHE A 10 1.29 -1.83 -7.83
CA PHE A 10 2.71 -2.07 -7.95
C PHE A 10 2.95 -3.56 -8.25
N HIS A 11 4.10 -3.86 -8.82
CA HIS A 11 4.50 -5.21 -9.18
C HIS A 11 5.71 -5.58 -8.35
N ALA A 12 5.67 -6.74 -7.68
CA ALA A 12 6.77 -7.13 -6.81
C ALA A 12 6.84 -8.65 -6.69
N ALA A 13 8.00 -9.14 -6.32
CA ALA A 13 8.21 -10.55 -6.02
C ALA A 13 8.26 -10.75 -4.52
N ARG A 14 7.83 -11.92 -4.06
CA ARG A 14 7.89 -12.28 -2.65
C ARG A 14 7.96 -13.79 -2.48
N LYS A 15 8.36 -14.19 -1.27
CA LYS A 15 8.35 -15.56 -0.80
C LYS A 15 7.81 -15.54 0.63
N LEU A 16 6.80 -16.37 0.93
CA LEU A 16 6.27 -16.45 2.30
C LEU A 16 7.07 -17.49 3.09
N ILE A 17 7.69 -17.05 4.19
CA ILE A 17 8.70 -17.82 4.89
C ILE A 17 8.16 -18.66 6.06
N MET A 18 6.89 -18.44 6.45
CA MET A 18 6.28 -19.12 7.59
C MET A 18 5.45 -20.35 7.18
N LEU A 19 5.58 -20.78 5.92
CA LEU A 19 4.84 -21.91 5.35
C LEU A 19 5.76 -23.10 5.12
N ASP A 20 5.14 -24.29 5.01
CA ASP A 20 5.87 -25.50 4.62
C ASP A 20 6.52 -25.31 3.24
N VAL A 21 7.68 -25.93 3.03
CA VAL A 21 8.44 -25.78 1.78
C VAL A 21 7.66 -26.24 0.55
N ASP A 22 6.67 -27.12 0.73
CA ASP A 22 5.84 -27.61 -0.38
C ASP A 22 4.66 -26.69 -0.70
N HIS A 23 4.39 -25.68 0.13
CA HIS A 23 3.32 -24.74 -0.16
C HIS A 23 3.72 -23.84 -1.32
N PRO A 24 2.83 -23.63 -2.33
CA PRO A 24 3.18 -22.78 -3.48
C PRO A 24 3.68 -21.38 -3.09
N CYS A 25 3.09 -20.77 -2.06
CA CYS A 25 3.47 -19.43 -1.62
C CYS A 25 4.81 -19.37 -0.89
N SER A 26 5.41 -20.52 -0.52
CA SER A 26 6.75 -20.57 0.04
C SER A 26 7.83 -20.41 -1.03
N GLN A 27 7.48 -20.50 -2.30
CA GLN A 27 8.39 -20.32 -3.41
C GLN A 27 8.41 -18.85 -3.85
N LEU A 28 9.52 -18.43 -4.45
CA LEU A 28 9.62 -17.09 -5.02
C LEU A 28 8.59 -16.94 -6.14
N HIS A 29 7.76 -15.92 -6.06
CA HIS A 29 6.76 -15.63 -7.08
C HIS A 29 6.47 -14.13 -7.14
N GLY A 30 5.98 -13.71 -8.29
CA GLY A 30 5.62 -12.31 -8.53
C GLY A 30 4.12 -12.11 -8.59
N HIS A 31 3.68 -10.93 -8.18
CA HIS A 31 2.29 -10.50 -8.25
C HIS A 31 2.18 -9.04 -8.69
N THR A 32 1.02 -8.73 -9.27
CA THR A 32 0.52 -7.35 -9.28
C THR A 32 -0.26 -7.15 -8.00
N PHE A 33 0.07 -6.12 -7.25
CA PHE A 33 -0.65 -5.75 -6.03
C PHE A 33 -1.48 -4.51 -6.30
N SER A 34 -2.73 -4.53 -5.86
CA SER A 34 -3.60 -3.35 -5.89
C SER A 34 -3.71 -2.78 -4.49
N VAL A 35 -3.59 -1.47 -4.38
CA VAL A 35 -3.67 -0.74 -3.12
C VAL A 35 -4.77 0.29 -3.22
N VAL A 36 -5.71 0.26 -2.28
CA VAL A 36 -6.74 1.29 -2.14
C VAL A 36 -6.45 2.07 -0.87
N VAL A 37 -6.26 3.38 -1.04
CA VAL A 37 -6.08 4.30 0.08
C VAL A 37 -7.42 4.98 0.33
N GLU A 38 -7.92 4.89 1.55
CA GLU A 38 -9.21 5.44 1.96
C GLU A 38 -9.00 6.62 2.89
N LEU A 39 -9.69 7.71 2.60
CA LEU A 39 -9.59 8.95 3.37
C LEU A 39 -10.98 9.48 3.69
N SER A 40 -11.08 10.21 4.80
CA SER A 40 -12.28 10.97 5.10
C SER A 40 -11.93 12.35 5.62
N GLY A 41 -12.84 13.29 5.47
CA GLY A 41 -12.67 14.66 5.94
C GLY A 41 -13.80 15.56 5.49
N GLU A 42 -13.68 16.83 5.88
CA GLU A 42 -14.62 17.87 5.48
C GLU A 42 -14.08 18.59 4.24
N ILE A 43 -14.98 19.16 3.47
CA ILE A 43 -14.60 19.95 2.29
C ILE A 43 -13.96 21.26 2.78
N ASP A 44 -12.76 21.55 2.27
CA ASP A 44 -12.15 22.87 2.40
C ASP A 44 -12.94 23.84 1.51
N SER A 45 -13.65 24.76 2.12
CA SER A 45 -14.57 25.66 1.42
C SER A 45 -13.88 26.58 0.41
N SER A 46 -12.58 26.85 0.61
CA SER A 46 -11.83 27.71 -0.30
C SER A 46 -11.39 26.98 -1.56
N LYS A 47 -11.27 25.65 -1.52
CA LYS A 47 -10.77 24.82 -2.62
C LYS A 47 -11.81 23.88 -3.20
N GLY A 48 -12.85 23.53 -2.42
CA GLY A 48 -13.90 22.62 -2.85
C GLY A 48 -13.55 21.14 -2.78
N TRP A 49 -12.44 20.78 -2.14
CA TRP A 49 -12.04 19.39 -1.95
C TRP A 49 -11.70 19.08 -0.49
N VAL A 50 -11.70 17.79 -0.15
CA VAL A 50 -11.22 17.31 1.14
C VAL A 50 -9.69 17.37 1.16
N ILE A 51 -9.08 16.89 0.10
CA ILE A 51 -7.63 16.90 -0.10
C ILE A 51 -7.34 16.85 -1.60
N ASP A 52 -6.24 17.44 -2.03
CA ASP A 52 -5.81 17.36 -3.42
C ASP A 52 -5.26 15.97 -3.72
N PHE A 53 -5.83 15.30 -4.73
CA PHE A 53 -5.36 13.98 -5.16
C PHE A 53 -3.88 13.99 -5.57
N TYR A 54 -3.38 15.11 -6.08
CA TYR A 54 -1.96 15.23 -6.41
C TYR A 54 -1.09 15.00 -5.16
N ASP A 55 -1.50 15.51 -4.02
CA ASP A 55 -0.74 15.35 -2.77
C ASP A 55 -0.76 13.89 -2.31
N ILE A 56 -1.90 13.21 -2.45
CA ILE A 56 -2.00 11.77 -2.12
C ILE A 56 -1.10 10.96 -3.04
N ASP A 57 -1.16 11.24 -4.34
CA ASP A 57 -0.37 10.52 -5.34
C ASP A 57 1.12 10.69 -5.10
N LYS A 58 1.55 11.89 -4.70
CA LYS A 58 2.94 12.18 -4.40
C LYS A 58 3.42 11.40 -3.17
N ILE A 59 2.62 11.39 -2.11
CA ILE A 59 2.93 10.62 -0.90
C ILE A 59 3.06 9.14 -1.24
N TYR A 60 2.10 8.59 -1.98
CA TYR A 60 2.15 7.18 -2.38
C TYR A 60 3.38 6.89 -3.23
N LYS A 61 3.66 7.72 -4.23
CA LYS A 61 4.81 7.51 -5.11
C LYS A 61 6.13 7.52 -4.33
N ASP A 62 6.32 8.48 -3.46
CA ASP A 62 7.59 8.66 -2.76
C ASP A 62 7.78 7.66 -1.62
N GLU A 63 6.71 7.36 -0.88
CA GLU A 63 6.78 6.54 0.33
C GLU A 63 6.52 5.06 0.08
N ILE A 64 5.80 4.72 -0.97
CA ILE A 64 5.37 3.34 -1.23
C ILE A 64 5.92 2.83 -2.56
N HIS A 65 5.52 3.43 -3.67
CA HIS A 65 5.83 2.92 -4.99
C HIS A 65 7.34 2.81 -5.22
N ALA A 66 8.07 3.84 -4.84
CA ALA A 66 9.53 3.88 -5.01
C ALA A 66 10.25 2.77 -4.24
N LEU A 67 9.66 2.28 -3.16
CA LEU A 67 10.27 1.28 -2.29
C LEU A 67 9.80 -0.15 -2.57
N LEU A 68 8.63 -0.33 -3.17
CA LEU A 68 8.04 -1.66 -3.38
C LEU A 68 8.03 -2.11 -4.82
N ASP A 69 7.86 -1.19 -5.79
CA ASP A 69 7.64 -1.57 -7.17
C ASP A 69 8.91 -2.18 -7.79
N HIS A 70 8.73 -3.33 -8.44
CA HIS A 70 9.82 -4.11 -9.05
C HIS A 70 10.90 -4.54 -8.05
N LYS A 71 10.52 -4.75 -6.78
CA LYS A 71 11.43 -5.19 -5.73
C LYS A 71 11.11 -6.62 -5.28
N TYR A 72 12.09 -7.23 -4.63
CA TYR A 72 11.90 -8.43 -3.85
C TYR A 72 11.53 -8.01 -2.42
N LEU A 73 10.27 -8.20 -2.05
CA LEU A 73 9.74 -7.63 -0.80
C LEU A 73 10.43 -8.16 0.45
N ASN A 74 10.90 -9.41 0.41
CA ASN A 74 11.59 -10.02 1.56
C ASN A 74 12.90 -9.31 1.93
N ASP A 75 13.47 -8.53 1.02
CA ASP A 75 14.69 -7.76 1.30
C ASP A 75 14.41 -6.50 2.10
N ILE A 76 13.15 -6.10 2.23
CA ILE A 76 12.77 -4.95 3.04
C ILE A 76 12.67 -5.42 4.48
N GLU A 77 13.43 -4.77 5.38
CA GLU A 77 13.59 -5.23 6.75
C GLU A 77 12.27 -5.50 7.46
N GLU A 78 11.33 -4.57 7.36
CA GLU A 78 10.03 -4.68 8.03
C GLU A 78 9.05 -5.62 7.30
N LEU A 79 9.47 -6.17 6.16
CA LEU A 79 8.65 -7.06 5.33
C LEU A 79 9.32 -8.42 5.12
N SER A 80 10.03 -8.93 6.12
CA SER A 80 10.71 -10.23 5.99
C SER A 80 9.75 -11.39 5.71
N ASN A 81 8.49 -11.28 6.14
CA ASN A 81 7.41 -12.19 5.75
C ASN A 81 6.28 -11.38 5.12
N PRO A 82 6.37 -11.08 3.82
CA PRO A 82 5.51 -10.09 3.17
C PRO A 82 4.15 -10.66 2.75
N THR A 83 3.36 -11.08 3.72
CA THR A 83 1.95 -11.41 3.49
C THR A 83 1.21 -10.16 3.05
N THR A 84 0.07 -10.32 2.42
CA THR A 84 -0.77 -9.20 2.00
C THR A 84 -1.14 -8.32 3.20
N GLU A 85 -1.43 -8.94 4.35
CA GLU A 85 -1.73 -8.23 5.59
C GLU A 85 -0.55 -7.42 6.10
N HIS A 86 0.66 -7.98 6.08
CA HIS A 86 1.86 -7.26 6.48
C HIS A 86 2.20 -6.11 5.53
N ILE A 87 1.96 -6.29 4.24
CA ILE A 87 2.14 -5.22 3.26
C ILE A 87 1.18 -4.07 3.56
N ALA A 88 -0.10 -4.37 3.83
CA ALA A 88 -1.08 -3.35 4.17
C ALA A 88 -0.68 -2.56 5.42
N LYS A 89 -0.23 -3.26 6.46
CA LYS A 89 0.25 -2.63 7.70
C LYS A 89 1.46 -1.74 7.45
N TRP A 90 2.40 -2.22 6.65
CA TRP A 90 3.61 -1.48 6.30
C TRP A 90 3.26 -0.18 5.56
N ILE A 91 2.34 -0.27 4.60
CA ILE A 91 1.86 0.90 3.85
C ILE A 91 1.19 1.90 4.79
N TRP A 92 0.28 1.43 5.65
CA TRP A 92 -0.39 2.29 6.64
C TRP A 92 0.62 3.05 7.48
N ASN A 93 1.61 2.34 8.03
CA ASN A 93 2.60 2.95 8.93
C ASN A 93 3.44 4.02 8.24
N ARG A 94 3.66 3.89 6.93
CA ARG A 94 4.46 4.86 6.19
C ARG A 94 3.70 6.09 5.76
N ILE A 95 2.42 5.95 5.42
CA ILE A 95 1.67 7.09 4.88
C ILE A 95 0.83 7.81 5.93
N GLN A 96 0.44 7.14 7.00
CA GLN A 96 -0.41 7.74 8.04
C GLN A 96 0.19 9.02 8.64
N PRO A 97 1.49 9.10 8.94
CA PRO A 97 2.05 10.33 9.50
C PRO A 97 1.95 11.55 8.58
N ASN A 98 1.82 11.34 7.27
CA ASN A 98 1.77 12.41 6.28
C ASN A 98 0.37 12.64 5.71
N LEU A 99 -0.62 11.89 6.20
CA LEU A 99 -1.97 11.89 5.62
C LEU A 99 -3.01 11.78 6.73
N SER A 100 -3.32 12.92 7.35
CA SER A 100 -4.14 12.96 8.57
C SER A 100 -5.56 12.45 8.41
N GLY A 101 -6.09 12.45 7.19
CA GLY A 101 -7.44 11.94 6.91
C GLY A 101 -7.50 10.46 6.58
N LEU A 102 -6.39 9.73 6.67
CA LEU A 102 -6.34 8.31 6.32
C LEU A 102 -7.23 7.49 7.25
N THR A 103 -8.13 6.68 6.67
CA THR A 103 -9.03 5.80 7.43
C THR A 103 -8.85 4.33 7.11
N GLY A 104 -8.21 4.01 6.00
CA GLY A 104 -7.99 2.61 5.66
C GLY A 104 -6.99 2.43 4.53
N VAL A 105 -6.38 1.26 4.52
CA VAL A 105 -5.53 0.79 3.41
C VAL A 105 -5.97 -0.64 3.12
N THR A 106 -6.34 -0.89 1.87
CA THR A 106 -6.72 -2.22 1.40
C THR A 106 -5.70 -2.68 0.37
N VAL A 107 -5.15 -3.87 0.57
CA VAL A 107 -4.20 -4.47 -0.38
C VAL A 107 -4.79 -5.77 -0.87
N SER A 108 -4.73 -5.99 -2.17
CA SER A 108 -5.16 -7.23 -2.80
C SER A 108 -4.16 -7.69 -3.84
N GLU A 109 -4.17 -8.98 -4.11
CA GLU A 109 -3.41 -9.58 -5.20
C GLU A 109 -4.23 -9.48 -6.47
N GLY A 110 -3.59 -9.04 -7.55
CA GLY A 110 -4.24 -8.82 -8.82
C GLY A 110 -4.76 -7.39 -8.98
N PRO A 111 -5.17 -7.05 -10.18
CA PRO A 111 -5.66 -5.71 -10.51
C PRO A 111 -7.00 -5.39 -9.87
#